data_a7b0a51f8905d32869501329f8c1e55c
#
_entry.id   a7b0a51f8905d32869501329f8c1e55c
#
_cell.length_a   1.000
_cell.length_b   1.000
_cell.length_c   1.000
_cell.angle_alpha   90.00
_cell.angle_beta   90.00
_cell.angle_gamma   90.00
#
_symmetry.space_group_name_H-M   'P 1'
#
loop_
_entity.id
_entity.type
_entity.pdbx_description
1 polymer ?
#
loop_
_entity_poly.entity_id
_entity_poly.type
_entity_poly.pdbx_seq_one_letter_code
_entity_poly.pdbx_strand_id
1 'polypeptide(L)'
;TFLGAHLVPPGADADEYLDEVVGPMLDAVKDHVNWIDVFCERGAFNEEQSRRVLEAGKQAGLGVRVHGNQLGEGPGVKLAVEMGAASVDHVNYLSDEDIKVLAESETVATLLPACDLSTREDLAPGRKLIDAGATVAIASNLNPGTSFTSSMNFCVTTAVLQQRLTLDEAIEAATTGGAKALRRHNVGDGKDPQGRPAKGTLVPGAAADLHILDAE
;
A
#
# COMPACT_ATOMS: atom_id res chain seq x y z
N THR A 1 -5.90 6.55 7.79
CA THR A 1 -4.46 6.30 8.00
C THR A 1 -3.80 7.52 8.60
N PHE A 2 -2.93 7.34 9.58
CA PHE A 2 -2.06 8.39 10.12
C PHE A 2 -0.77 8.42 9.30
N LEU A 3 -0.45 9.57 8.72
CA LEU A 3 0.66 9.81 7.79
C LEU A 3 1.73 10.76 8.37
N GLY A 4 1.85 10.84 9.71
CA GLY A 4 2.82 11.73 10.37
C GLY A 4 4.28 11.44 9.99
N ALA A 5 4.61 10.19 9.71
CA ALA A 5 5.96 9.74 9.37
C ALA A 5 6.21 9.66 7.85
N HIS A 6 5.91 10.71 7.10
CA HIS A 6 6.16 10.75 5.65
C HIS A 6 7.21 11.78 5.23
N LEU A 7 7.39 12.84 6.00
CA LEU A 7 8.38 13.87 5.68
C LEU A 7 8.85 14.54 6.98
N VAL A 8 10.16 14.69 7.12
CA VAL A 8 10.74 15.49 8.21
C VAL A 8 10.59 16.98 7.84
N PRO A 9 10.07 17.82 8.74
CA PRO A 9 9.96 19.26 8.47
C PRO A 9 11.33 19.88 8.19
N PRO A 10 11.44 20.87 7.29
CA PRO A 10 12.71 21.51 6.97
C PRO A 10 13.41 22.05 8.23
N GLY A 11 14.66 21.64 8.42
CA GLY A 11 15.49 22.07 9.56
C GLY A 11 15.25 21.33 10.89
N ALA A 12 14.31 20.38 10.92
CA ALA A 12 14.14 19.53 12.08
C ALA A 12 15.09 18.32 12.04
N ASP A 13 15.45 17.82 13.22
CA ASP A 13 16.09 16.51 13.36
C ASP A 13 15.04 15.41 13.20
N ALA A 14 15.38 14.32 12.50
CA ALA A 14 14.43 13.26 12.20
C ALA A 14 14.00 12.49 13.46
N ASP A 15 14.90 12.24 14.39
CA ASP A 15 14.60 11.48 15.61
C ASP A 15 13.78 12.31 16.60
N GLU A 16 14.10 13.61 16.73
CA GLU A 16 13.29 14.56 17.52
C GLU A 16 11.87 14.69 16.94
N TYR A 17 11.76 14.77 15.60
CA TYR A 17 10.44 14.80 14.95
C TYR A 17 9.66 13.50 15.16
N LEU A 18 10.34 12.35 15.14
CA LEU A 18 9.68 11.07 15.43
C LEU A 18 9.19 10.95 16.86
N ASP A 19 9.85 11.59 17.85
CA ASP A 19 9.32 11.68 19.22
C ASP A 19 7.94 12.34 19.24
N GLU A 20 7.74 13.39 18.46
CA GLU A 20 6.44 14.05 18.30
C GLU A 20 5.41 13.13 17.57
N VAL A 21 5.84 12.45 16.49
CA VAL A 21 4.97 11.58 15.69
C VAL A 21 4.45 10.40 16.51
N VAL A 22 5.35 9.65 17.18
CA VAL A 22 4.98 8.44 17.92
C VAL A 22 4.46 8.72 19.34
N GLY A 23 4.57 9.93 19.81
CA GLY A 23 4.05 10.41 21.08
C GLY A 23 2.78 11.27 20.90
N PRO A 24 2.88 12.61 21.10
CA PRO A 24 1.70 13.48 21.14
C PRO A 24 0.80 13.40 19.92
N MET A 25 1.36 13.30 18.71
CA MET A 25 0.55 13.23 17.48
C MET A 25 -0.22 11.92 17.41
N LEU A 26 0.45 10.76 17.65
CA LEU A 26 -0.21 9.46 17.66
C LEU A 26 -1.29 9.39 18.72
N ASP A 27 -1.02 9.87 19.93
CA ASP A 27 -1.99 9.92 21.02
C ASP A 27 -3.25 10.73 20.66
N ALA A 28 -3.08 11.83 19.92
CA ALA A 28 -4.19 12.67 19.49
C ALA A 28 -5.07 12.03 18.41
N VAL A 29 -4.53 11.11 17.60
CA VAL A 29 -5.25 10.58 16.42
C VAL A 29 -5.62 9.10 16.53
N LYS A 30 -5.01 8.31 17.41
CA LYS A 30 -5.17 6.85 17.46
C LYS A 30 -6.61 6.35 17.52
N ASP A 31 -7.50 7.07 18.20
CA ASP A 31 -8.92 6.71 18.31
C ASP A 31 -9.74 7.08 17.05
N HIS A 32 -9.14 7.79 16.10
CA HIS A 32 -9.77 8.29 14.88
C HIS A 32 -9.25 7.65 13.60
N VAL A 33 -8.22 6.79 13.70
CA VAL A 33 -7.58 6.13 12.55
C VAL A 33 -7.51 4.62 12.76
N ASN A 34 -7.40 3.87 11.67
CA ASN A 34 -7.23 2.41 11.73
C ASN A 34 -5.82 1.97 11.38
N TRP A 35 -5.02 2.87 10.81
CA TRP A 35 -3.72 2.56 10.23
C TRP A 35 -2.71 3.63 10.56
N ILE A 36 -1.46 3.20 10.76
CA ILE A 36 -0.26 4.05 10.73
C ILE A 36 0.60 3.64 9.53
N ASP A 37 1.24 4.62 8.92
CA ASP A 37 2.02 4.45 7.71
C ASP A 37 3.34 5.21 7.82
N VAL A 38 4.39 4.67 7.22
CA VAL A 38 5.71 5.29 7.21
C VAL A 38 6.30 5.29 5.80
N PHE A 39 7.00 6.36 5.46
CA PHE A 39 7.79 6.45 4.23
C PHE A 39 9.23 5.99 4.52
N CYS A 40 9.49 4.70 4.28
CA CYS A 40 10.79 4.06 4.48
C CYS A 40 11.65 4.24 3.24
N GLU A 41 12.24 5.41 3.09
CA GLU A 41 13.01 5.80 1.93
C GLU A 41 14.19 6.72 2.25
N ARG A 42 15.17 6.70 1.35
CA ARG A 42 16.30 7.62 1.43
C ARG A 42 15.83 9.07 1.32
N GLY A 43 16.13 9.86 2.33
CA GLY A 43 15.69 11.26 2.42
C GLY A 43 14.41 11.47 3.22
N ALA A 44 13.79 10.37 3.69
CA ALA A 44 12.70 10.39 4.65
C ALA A 44 13.12 9.67 5.93
N PHE A 45 12.70 8.42 6.13
CA PHE A 45 13.02 7.66 7.33
C PHE A 45 13.80 6.39 6.98
N ASN A 46 14.84 6.08 7.76
CA ASN A 46 15.60 4.85 7.64
C ASN A 46 14.82 3.65 8.23
N GLU A 47 15.39 2.46 8.14
CA GLU A 47 14.75 1.21 8.61
C GLU A 47 14.44 1.25 10.11
N GLU A 48 15.40 1.68 10.96
CA GLU A 48 15.25 1.73 12.40
C GLU A 48 14.15 2.73 12.81
N GLN A 49 14.16 3.92 12.22
CA GLN A 49 13.15 4.95 12.41
C GLN A 49 11.77 4.47 11.95
N SER A 50 11.70 3.82 10.79
CA SER A 50 10.47 3.26 10.25
C SER A 50 9.91 2.14 11.14
N ARG A 51 10.76 1.25 11.62
CA ARG A 51 10.41 0.19 12.59
C ARG A 51 9.81 0.79 13.86
N ARG A 52 10.42 1.81 14.42
CA ARG A 52 9.93 2.52 15.60
C ARG A 52 8.51 3.06 15.40
N VAL A 53 8.22 3.65 14.25
CA VAL A 53 6.88 4.16 13.90
C VAL A 53 5.85 3.03 13.85
N LEU A 54 6.18 1.93 13.15
CA LEU A 54 5.28 0.80 13.00
C LEU A 54 5.02 0.08 14.32
N GLU A 55 6.04 -0.06 15.18
CA GLU A 55 5.90 -0.64 16.51
C GLU A 55 5.00 0.22 17.42
N ALA A 56 5.17 1.53 17.40
CA ALA A 56 4.30 2.46 18.14
C ALA A 56 2.84 2.35 17.68
N GLY A 57 2.61 2.27 16.38
CA GLY A 57 1.27 2.06 15.83
C GLY A 57 0.64 0.74 16.28
N LYS A 58 1.40 -0.37 16.23
CA LYS A 58 0.94 -1.68 16.71
C LYS A 58 0.62 -1.67 18.21
N GLN A 59 1.44 -1.01 19.01
CA GLN A 59 1.17 -0.84 20.46
C GLN A 59 -0.10 -0.03 20.72
N ALA A 60 -0.40 0.93 19.84
CA ALA A 60 -1.65 1.70 19.88
C ALA A 60 -2.87 0.94 19.30
N GLY A 61 -2.70 -0.31 18.86
CA GLY A 61 -3.76 -1.14 18.28
C GLY A 61 -4.07 -0.85 16.81
N LEU A 62 -3.21 -0.11 16.11
CA LEU A 62 -3.37 0.22 14.70
C LEU A 62 -2.79 -0.88 13.80
N GLY A 63 -3.37 -1.05 12.61
CA GLY A 63 -2.72 -1.77 11.53
C GLY A 63 -1.57 -0.93 10.94
N VAL A 64 -0.61 -1.60 10.28
CA VAL A 64 0.58 -0.95 9.75
C VAL A 64 0.66 -1.06 8.22
N ARG A 65 1.23 -0.02 7.60
CA ARG A 65 1.51 0.10 6.16
C ARG A 65 2.88 0.72 5.97
N VAL A 66 3.46 0.51 4.80
CA VAL A 66 4.76 1.07 4.46
C VAL A 66 4.72 1.63 3.03
N HIS A 67 5.23 2.84 2.83
CA HIS A 67 5.70 3.29 1.53
C HIS A 67 7.19 2.94 1.42
N GLY A 68 7.54 2.16 0.43
CA GLY A 68 8.92 1.67 0.32
C GLY A 68 9.33 1.27 -1.08
N ASN A 69 10.65 1.27 -1.30
CA ASN A 69 11.28 0.91 -2.56
C ASN A 69 10.75 1.74 -3.75
N GLN A 70 10.38 3.00 -3.50
CA GLN A 70 9.88 3.94 -4.49
C GLN A 70 11.01 4.61 -5.26
N LEU A 71 12.08 5.02 -4.57
CA LEU A 71 13.18 5.83 -5.10
C LEU A 71 14.47 5.02 -5.29
N GLY A 72 14.44 3.75 -4.98
CA GLY A 72 15.56 2.81 -5.11
C GLY A 72 15.33 1.54 -4.30
N GLU A 73 16.20 0.55 -4.48
CA GLU A 73 16.21 -0.61 -3.60
C GLU A 73 16.51 -0.20 -2.16
N GLY A 74 15.70 -0.70 -1.23
CA GLY A 74 15.76 -0.32 0.19
C GLY A 74 15.19 -1.39 1.11
N PRO A 75 15.17 -1.15 2.42
CA PRO A 75 14.68 -2.11 3.40
C PRO A 75 13.14 -2.15 3.51
N GLY A 76 12.41 -1.24 2.86
CA GLY A 76 10.99 -1.01 3.05
C GLY A 76 10.12 -2.26 2.85
N VAL A 77 10.40 -3.06 1.82
CA VAL A 77 9.66 -4.31 1.54
C VAL A 77 9.88 -5.34 2.63
N LYS A 78 11.14 -5.61 3.00
CA LYS A 78 11.48 -6.61 4.04
C LYS A 78 10.91 -6.19 5.39
N LEU A 79 11.05 -4.92 5.74
CA LEU A 79 10.45 -4.35 6.95
C LEU A 79 8.92 -4.52 6.96
N ALA A 80 8.24 -4.22 5.84
CA ALA A 80 6.79 -4.37 5.74
C ALA A 80 6.35 -5.81 5.99
N VAL A 81 7.02 -6.78 5.37
CA VAL A 81 6.73 -8.21 5.56
C VAL A 81 7.00 -8.65 6.99
N GLU A 82 8.14 -8.29 7.57
CA GLU A 82 8.53 -8.61 8.94
C GLU A 82 7.53 -8.04 9.97
N MET A 83 7.07 -6.82 9.73
CA MET A 83 6.10 -6.15 10.59
C MET A 83 4.65 -6.62 10.35
N GLY A 84 4.40 -7.52 9.39
CA GLY A 84 3.06 -7.98 9.03
C GLY A 84 2.18 -6.86 8.49
N ALA A 85 2.76 -5.93 7.73
CA ALA A 85 2.04 -4.81 7.15
C ALA A 85 0.92 -5.30 6.21
N ALA A 86 -0.18 -4.57 6.18
CA ALA A 86 -1.28 -4.87 5.27
C ALA A 86 -0.88 -4.66 3.81
N SER A 87 -0.07 -3.64 3.54
CA SER A 87 0.51 -3.37 2.24
C SER A 87 1.90 -2.75 2.36
N VAL A 88 2.68 -2.90 1.29
CA VAL A 88 3.80 -2.03 0.96
C VAL A 88 3.49 -1.37 -0.37
N ASP A 89 3.54 -0.05 -0.38
CA ASP A 89 3.08 0.77 -1.48
C ASP A 89 4.28 1.30 -2.29
N HIS A 90 4.13 1.50 -3.60
CA HIS A 90 5.09 1.83 -4.64
C HIS A 90 5.84 0.62 -5.20
N VAL A 91 6.80 0.05 -4.51
CA VAL A 91 7.55 -1.17 -4.90
C VAL A 91 8.15 -1.10 -6.31
N ASN A 92 8.63 0.09 -6.71
CA ASN A 92 9.21 0.33 -8.04
C ASN A 92 10.54 -0.41 -8.23
N TYR A 93 11.37 -0.43 -7.18
CA TYR A 93 12.71 -1.01 -7.20
C TYR A 93 12.80 -2.22 -6.29
N LEU A 94 12.66 -3.41 -6.87
CA LEU A 94 12.65 -4.69 -6.14
C LEU A 94 13.80 -5.58 -6.56
N SER A 95 14.52 -6.12 -5.59
CA SER A 95 15.39 -7.26 -5.78
C SER A 95 14.58 -8.56 -5.96
N ASP A 96 15.20 -9.62 -6.49
CA ASP A 96 14.54 -10.93 -6.58
C ASP A 96 14.15 -11.47 -5.18
N GLU A 97 14.92 -11.13 -4.14
CA GLU A 97 14.61 -11.50 -2.75
C GLU A 97 13.39 -10.73 -2.23
N ASP A 98 13.22 -9.45 -2.57
CA ASP A 98 12.03 -8.68 -2.20
C ASP A 98 10.76 -9.28 -2.84
N ILE A 99 10.86 -9.67 -4.10
CA ILE A 99 9.75 -10.34 -4.80
C ILE A 99 9.40 -11.66 -4.11
N LYS A 100 10.40 -12.45 -3.74
CA LYS A 100 10.21 -13.72 -3.06
C LYS A 100 9.54 -13.55 -1.69
N VAL A 101 10.02 -12.64 -0.84
CA VAL A 101 9.42 -12.44 0.48
C VAL A 101 8.00 -11.91 0.40
N LEU A 102 7.67 -11.11 -0.61
CA LEU A 102 6.29 -10.68 -0.89
C LEU A 102 5.41 -11.86 -1.31
N ALA A 103 5.91 -12.73 -2.20
CA ALA A 103 5.17 -13.91 -2.65
C ALA A 103 4.90 -14.92 -1.52
N GLU A 104 5.79 -15.00 -0.53
CA GLU A 104 5.67 -15.89 0.63
C GLU A 104 4.90 -15.25 1.82
N SER A 105 4.35 -14.05 1.65
CA SER A 105 3.71 -13.28 2.72
C SER A 105 2.25 -12.90 2.42
N GLU A 106 1.56 -12.38 3.42
CA GLU A 106 0.22 -11.77 3.26
C GLU A 106 0.27 -10.26 3.01
N THR A 107 1.47 -9.67 2.93
CA THR A 107 1.65 -8.24 2.63
C THR A 107 1.34 -8.00 1.16
N VAL A 108 0.44 -7.07 0.88
CA VAL A 108 0.05 -6.75 -0.49
C VAL A 108 1.02 -5.75 -1.08
N ALA A 109 1.53 -6.04 -2.28
CA ALA A 109 2.31 -5.08 -3.07
C ALA A 109 1.36 -4.14 -3.83
N THR A 110 1.34 -2.85 -3.51
CA THR A 110 0.44 -1.89 -4.16
C THR A 110 1.17 -1.12 -5.27
N LEU A 111 0.76 -1.35 -6.50
CA LEU A 111 1.25 -0.64 -7.69
C LEU A 111 0.55 0.71 -7.81
N LEU A 112 1.29 1.76 -8.08
CA LEU A 112 0.81 3.14 -8.16
C LEU A 112 1.12 3.80 -9.52
N PRO A 113 0.66 3.22 -10.63
CA PRO A 113 1.13 3.59 -11.97
C PRO A 113 0.90 5.06 -12.35
N ALA A 114 -0.13 5.70 -11.81
CA ALA A 114 -0.37 7.12 -12.05
C ALA A 114 0.67 8.01 -11.36
N CYS A 115 1.13 7.62 -10.18
CA CYS A 115 2.21 8.29 -9.45
C CYS A 115 3.54 8.12 -10.17
N ASP A 116 3.88 6.89 -10.57
CA ASP A 116 5.13 6.56 -11.25
C ASP A 116 5.29 7.39 -12.54
N LEU A 117 4.23 7.45 -13.35
CA LEU A 117 4.23 8.28 -14.57
C LEU A 117 4.35 9.79 -14.26
N SER A 118 3.69 10.27 -13.21
CA SER A 118 3.71 11.67 -12.82
C SER A 118 5.08 12.11 -12.31
N THR A 119 5.76 11.26 -11.57
CA THR A 119 7.09 11.50 -11.00
C THR A 119 8.23 11.10 -11.94
N ARG A 120 7.90 10.40 -13.04
CA ARG A 120 8.88 9.85 -14.01
C ARG A 120 9.79 8.79 -13.39
N GLU A 121 9.28 8.08 -12.41
CA GLU A 121 9.94 6.89 -11.87
C GLU A 121 9.69 5.67 -12.78
N ASP A 122 10.54 4.67 -12.67
CA ASP A 122 10.30 3.38 -13.30
C ASP A 122 9.02 2.76 -12.75
N LEU A 123 8.22 2.16 -13.62
CA LEU A 123 7.00 1.48 -13.19
C LEU A 123 7.34 0.23 -12.38
N ALA A 124 6.63 0.02 -11.29
CA ALA A 124 6.76 -1.19 -10.48
C ALA A 124 6.65 -2.48 -11.33
N PRO A 125 7.44 -3.52 -11.05
CA PRO A 125 7.54 -4.72 -11.90
C PRO A 125 6.34 -5.67 -11.70
N GLY A 126 5.14 -5.21 -12.03
CA GLY A 126 3.88 -5.91 -11.81
C GLY A 126 3.84 -7.34 -12.32
N ARG A 127 4.34 -7.59 -13.56
CA ARG A 127 4.41 -8.94 -14.12
C ARG A 127 5.26 -9.89 -13.27
N LYS A 128 6.43 -9.45 -12.79
CA LYS A 128 7.31 -10.27 -11.96
C LYS A 128 6.66 -10.64 -10.62
N LEU A 129 5.95 -9.69 -10.01
CA LEU A 129 5.24 -9.91 -8.74
C LEU A 129 4.14 -10.97 -8.91
N ILE A 130 3.32 -10.85 -9.95
CA ILE A 130 2.23 -11.81 -10.21
C ILE A 130 2.79 -13.19 -10.57
N ASP A 131 3.80 -13.27 -11.43
CA ASP A 131 4.43 -14.55 -11.79
C ASP A 131 5.06 -15.26 -10.59
N ALA A 132 5.54 -14.52 -9.60
CA ALA A 132 6.05 -15.07 -8.35
C ALA A 132 4.95 -15.48 -7.35
N GLY A 133 3.68 -15.12 -7.60
CA GLY A 133 2.55 -15.44 -6.73
C GLY A 133 2.28 -14.39 -5.63
N ALA A 134 2.91 -13.22 -5.69
CA ALA A 134 2.64 -12.14 -4.75
C ALA A 134 1.21 -11.60 -4.92
N THR A 135 0.57 -11.23 -3.83
CA THR A 135 -0.71 -10.50 -3.89
C THR A 135 -0.45 -9.06 -4.31
N VAL A 136 -1.06 -8.63 -5.39
CA VAL A 136 -0.90 -7.29 -5.96
C VAL A 136 -2.20 -6.49 -5.81
N ALA A 137 -2.08 -5.20 -5.53
CA ALA A 137 -3.15 -4.22 -5.62
C ALA A 137 -2.76 -3.09 -6.58
N ILE A 138 -3.76 -2.37 -7.11
CA ILE A 138 -3.58 -1.14 -7.88
C ILE A 138 -4.33 -0.02 -7.20
N ALA A 139 -3.70 1.15 -7.05
CA ALA A 139 -4.33 2.35 -6.54
C ALA A 139 -3.91 3.59 -7.33
N SER A 140 -4.70 4.66 -7.22
CA SER A 140 -4.43 5.92 -7.91
C SER A 140 -3.38 6.78 -7.21
N ASN A 141 -3.17 6.54 -5.92
CA ASN A 141 -2.35 7.40 -5.06
C ASN A 141 -2.76 8.89 -5.14
N LEU A 142 -4.06 9.18 -5.28
CA LEU A 142 -4.53 10.56 -5.42
C LEU A 142 -4.02 11.44 -4.28
N ASN A 143 -3.13 12.37 -4.61
CA ASN A 143 -2.59 13.36 -3.69
C ASN A 143 -2.14 14.61 -4.45
N PRO A 144 -2.03 15.79 -3.80
CA PRO A 144 -1.67 17.05 -4.47
C PRO A 144 -0.19 17.14 -4.90
N GLY A 145 0.68 16.24 -4.42
CA GLY A 145 2.12 16.29 -4.69
C GLY A 145 2.55 15.50 -5.91
N THR A 146 2.09 14.26 -6.05
CA THR A 146 2.66 13.29 -6.98
C THR A 146 1.65 12.58 -7.88
N SER A 147 0.34 12.70 -7.64
CA SER A 147 -0.68 12.02 -8.47
C SER A 147 -2.01 12.77 -8.45
N PHE A 148 -2.33 13.47 -9.53
CA PHE A 148 -3.52 14.33 -9.64
C PHE A 148 -4.76 13.62 -10.22
N THR A 149 -4.80 12.30 -10.20
CA THR A 149 -5.92 11.54 -10.77
C THR A 149 -6.53 10.58 -9.77
N SER A 150 -7.85 10.48 -9.81
CA SER A 150 -8.63 9.42 -9.14
C SER A 150 -9.10 8.34 -10.13
N SER A 151 -8.66 8.41 -11.40
CA SER A 151 -9.12 7.50 -12.45
C SER A 151 -8.49 6.11 -12.29
N MET A 152 -9.26 5.17 -11.75
CA MET A 152 -8.85 3.77 -11.71
C MET A 152 -8.78 3.14 -13.09
N ASN A 153 -9.60 3.59 -14.05
CA ASN A 153 -9.50 3.14 -15.45
C ASN A 153 -8.13 3.46 -16.04
N PHE A 154 -7.60 4.66 -15.76
CA PHE A 154 -6.24 5.03 -16.17
C PHE A 154 -5.19 4.14 -15.51
N CYS A 155 -5.31 3.87 -14.23
CA CYS A 155 -4.36 3.00 -13.51
C CYS A 155 -4.39 1.56 -14.03
N VAL A 156 -5.58 0.97 -14.21
CA VAL A 156 -5.77 -0.37 -14.79
C VAL A 156 -5.21 -0.45 -16.21
N THR A 157 -5.53 0.53 -17.05
CA THR A 157 -5.02 0.58 -18.43
C THR A 157 -3.48 0.65 -18.45
N THR A 158 -2.89 1.48 -17.60
CA THR A 158 -1.43 1.60 -17.51
C THR A 158 -0.80 0.29 -17.01
N ALA A 159 -1.41 -0.38 -16.02
CA ALA A 159 -0.93 -1.66 -15.54
C ALA A 159 -0.94 -2.74 -16.64
N VAL A 160 -1.97 -2.79 -17.46
CA VAL A 160 -2.03 -3.70 -18.62
C VAL A 160 -0.96 -3.36 -19.65
N LEU A 161 -0.90 -2.10 -20.07
CA LEU A 161 -0.04 -1.70 -21.20
C LEU A 161 1.45 -1.63 -20.83
N GLN A 162 1.79 -1.24 -19.61
CA GLN A 162 3.15 -0.93 -19.22
C GLN A 162 3.72 -1.92 -18.20
N GLN A 163 2.92 -2.37 -17.23
CA GLN A 163 3.36 -3.34 -16.23
C GLN A 163 3.07 -4.79 -16.63
N ARG A 164 2.49 -4.99 -17.84
CA ARG A 164 2.26 -6.29 -18.49
C ARG A 164 1.32 -7.23 -17.73
N LEU A 165 0.37 -6.68 -17.01
CA LEU A 165 -0.72 -7.46 -16.45
C LEU A 165 -1.70 -7.82 -17.56
N THR A 166 -2.35 -8.97 -17.46
CA THR A 166 -3.58 -9.21 -18.24
C THR A 166 -4.70 -8.31 -17.73
N LEU A 167 -5.77 -8.14 -18.52
CA LEU A 167 -6.92 -7.34 -18.07
C LEU A 167 -7.55 -7.92 -16.81
N ASP A 168 -7.69 -9.23 -16.73
CA ASP A 168 -8.27 -9.93 -15.57
C ASP A 168 -7.43 -9.72 -14.32
N GLU A 169 -6.09 -9.85 -14.41
CA GLU A 169 -5.17 -9.59 -13.31
C GLU A 169 -5.23 -8.13 -12.83
N ALA A 170 -5.32 -7.18 -13.76
CA ALA A 170 -5.40 -5.76 -13.42
C ALA A 170 -6.74 -5.40 -12.75
N ILE A 171 -7.86 -6.00 -13.19
CA ILE A 171 -9.16 -5.85 -12.54
C ILE A 171 -9.15 -6.51 -11.16
N GLU A 172 -8.59 -7.71 -11.03
CA GLU A 172 -8.44 -8.38 -9.73
C GLU A 172 -7.60 -7.55 -8.77
N ALA A 173 -6.46 -7.01 -9.22
CA ALA A 173 -5.61 -6.13 -8.42
C ALA A 173 -6.33 -4.85 -7.97
N ALA A 174 -7.16 -4.26 -8.84
CA ALA A 174 -7.95 -3.06 -8.53
C ALA A 174 -9.16 -3.32 -7.61
N THR A 175 -9.60 -4.57 -7.47
CA THR A 175 -10.79 -4.96 -6.69
C THR A 175 -10.43 -5.83 -5.50
N THR A 176 -10.25 -7.13 -5.70
CA THR A 176 -9.91 -8.10 -4.64
C THR A 176 -8.55 -7.78 -4.01
N GLY A 177 -7.54 -7.42 -4.82
CA GLY A 177 -6.22 -7.00 -4.35
C GLY A 177 -6.31 -5.78 -3.44
N GLY A 178 -7.01 -4.73 -3.89
CA GLY A 178 -7.30 -3.54 -3.09
C GLY A 178 -8.04 -3.87 -1.79
N ALA A 179 -9.02 -4.77 -1.84
CA ALA A 179 -9.73 -5.22 -0.65
C ALA A 179 -8.82 -5.95 0.34
N LYS A 180 -7.88 -6.77 -0.15
CA LYS A 180 -6.85 -7.43 0.69
C LYS A 180 -5.92 -6.40 1.33
N ALA A 181 -5.42 -5.42 0.56
CA ALA A 181 -4.61 -4.32 1.07
C ALA A 181 -5.32 -3.52 2.17
N LEU A 182 -6.64 -3.41 2.13
CA LEU A 182 -7.47 -2.76 3.13
C LEU A 182 -7.91 -3.68 4.29
N ARG A 183 -7.55 -4.96 4.27
CA ARG A 183 -8.11 -5.98 5.17
C ARG A 183 -9.64 -5.99 5.16
N ARG A 184 -10.26 -5.80 3.98
CA ARG A 184 -11.70 -5.78 3.72
C ARG A 184 -12.16 -6.89 2.79
N HIS A 185 -11.27 -7.82 2.43
CA HIS A 185 -11.56 -8.95 1.55
C HIS A 185 -12.48 -9.99 2.22
N ASN A 186 -13.15 -10.78 1.39
CA ASN A 186 -14.04 -11.85 1.87
C ASN A 186 -13.23 -13.01 2.47
N VAL A 187 -13.55 -13.38 3.71
CA VAL A 187 -13.00 -14.59 4.39
C VAL A 187 -14.06 -15.66 4.58
N GLY A 188 -15.28 -15.43 4.11
CA GLY A 188 -16.42 -16.35 4.16
C GLY A 188 -17.73 -15.59 4.32
N ASP A 189 -18.81 -16.10 3.77
CA ASP A 189 -20.19 -15.59 3.88
C ASP A 189 -20.33 -14.09 3.55
N GLY A 190 -19.50 -13.55 2.64
CA GLY A 190 -19.50 -12.15 2.28
C GLY A 190 -19.01 -11.22 3.39
N LYS A 191 -18.23 -11.74 4.36
CA LYS A 191 -17.70 -10.95 5.48
C LYS A 191 -16.18 -10.77 5.36
N ASP A 192 -15.73 -9.62 5.84
CA ASP A 192 -14.30 -9.33 6.02
C ASP A 192 -13.78 -9.88 7.37
N PRO A 193 -12.46 -9.83 7.64
CA PRO A 193 -11.89 -10.33 8.89
C PRO A 193 -12.47 -9.70 10.17
N GLN A 194 -13.15 -8.55 10.07
CA GLN A 194 -13.83 -7.88 11.19
C GLN A 194 -15.35 -8.11 11.19
N GLY A 195 -15.86 -9.05 10.36
CA GLY A 195 -17.29 -9.39 10.31
C GLY A 195 -18.17 -8.37 9.57
N ARG A 196 -17.59 -7.35 8.91
CA ARG A 196 -18.30 -6.36 8.10
C ARG A 196 -18.57 -6.91 6.70
N PRO A 197 -19.53 -6.34 5.92
CA PRO A 197 -19.67 -6.69 4.50
C PRO A 197 -18.32 -6.55 3.77
N ALA A 198 -17.86 -7.64 3.15
CA ALA A 198 -16.60 -7.70 2.43
C ALA A 198 -16.62 -6.80 1.18
N LYS A 199 -15.45 -6.41 0.70
CA LYS A 199 -15.28 -5.62 -0.54
C LYS A 199 -14.49 -6.41 -1.59
N GLY A 200 -14.51 -5.92 -2.81
CA GLY A 200 -13.77 -6.48 -3.94
C GLY A 200 -14.28 -7.84 -4.42
N THR A 201 -15.52 -8.19 -4.12
CA THR A 201 -16.14 -9.46 -4.50
C THR A 201 -17.65 -9.32 -4.68
N LEU A 202 -18.23 -10.13 -5.57
CA LEU A 202 -19.67 -10.20 -5.84
C LEU A 202 -20.24 -11.52 -5.29
N VAL A 203 -20.40 -11.57 -3.96
CA VAL A 203 -21.01 -12.72 -3.28
C VAL A 203 -22.11 -12.26 -2.32
N PRO A 204 -23.10 -13.12 -2.00
CA PRO A 204 -24.12 -12.78 -1.02
C PRO A 204 -23.48 -12.36 0.32
N GLY A 205 -23.98 -11.25 0.91
CA GLY A 205 -23.47 -10.71 2.16
C GLY A 205 -22.34 -9.69 2.03
N ALA A 206 -21.70 -9.60 0.86
CA ALA A 206 -20.69 -8.55 0.58
C ALA A 206 -21.33 -7.17 0.36
N ALA A 207 -20.51 -6.13 0.45
CA ALA A 207 -20.92 -4.77 0.09
C ALA A 207 -21.23 -4.69 -1.42
N ALA A 208 -22.35 -4.06 -1.76
CA ALA A 208 -22.76 -3.88 -3.15
C ALA A 208 -22.11 -2.63 -3.78
N ASP A 209 -20.79 -2.54 -3.69
CA ASP A 209 -20.01 -1.51 -4.39
C ASP A 209 -19.78 -2.00 -5.83
N LEU A 210 -20.58 -1.52 -6.76
CA LEU A 210 -20.62 -2.01 -8.13
C LEU A 210 -20.22 -0.91 -9.13
N HIS A 211 -19.43 -1.30 -10.09
CA HIS A 211 -19.15 -0.50 -11.27
C HIS A 211 -19.60 -1.27 -12.50
N ILE A 212 -20.48 -0.65 -13.28
CA ILE A 212 -20.96 -1.20 -14.56
C ILE A 212 -20.14 -0.55 -15.66
N LEU A 213 -19.47 -1.38 -16.45
CA LEU A 213 -18.74 -0.95 -17.63
C LEU A 213 -19.64 -1.11 -18.86
N ASP A 214 -19.73 -0.07 -19.66
CA ASP A 214 -20.40 -0.13 -20.96
C ASP A 214 -19.44 -0.76 -21.98
N ALA A 215 -19.88 -1.81 -22.64
CA ALA A 215 -19.08 -2.54 -23.63
C ALA A 215 -19.45 -2.03 -25.03
N GLU A 216 -18.92 -0.89 -25.46
CA GLU A 216 -18.92 -0.47 -26.86
C GLU A 216 -17.57 -0.74 -27.51
#